data_21300c8e0e9fd23c4b76c11ca90d137a
#
_entry.id   21300c8e0e9fd23c4b76c11ca90d137a
#
_cell.length_a   1.000
_cell.length_b   1.000
_cell.length_c   1.000
_cell.angle_alpha   90.00
_cell.angle_beta   90.00
_cell.angle_gamma   90.00
#
_symmetry.space_group_name_H-M   'P 1'
#
loop_
_entity.id
_entity.type
_entity.pdbx_description
1 polymer ?
#
loop_
_entity_poly.entity_id
_entity_poly.type
_entity_poly.pdbx_seq_one_letter_code
_entity_poly.pdbx_strand_id
1 'polypeptide(L)'
;MLDCKNDITLLKIVTEFMQEQKTIFIIYAVLLLVLPVKDILFPKLVGNLYTSIKGGKPITPLVIGIVCIVVFIQITNVIYDYINVNLHPAIVKFTREKIMDHIFKIKENNYSDVEIGDIISKIVKLPSIIHHHIENIRGYLIPYSITALCILAYMFYMDWKLGLPLLCVLAIFLYSLYNTLETCGDIAHKRDEKFSLLMSSTDDVLRNMITIMSFDKKEDEKDELNKIQEIYAKNTIGTLNCTLTSKYITAPCIIGYTLYVCYYSYMKMKARKMNSGTFITLLIMSFMVMNVVFSTLDKWTDLILRKGIIENSLNTFQECKVKREPYTKSAENRSTIRFQDVSFSYITEHTQRAVLKDFTLDINTKETTVFVGEIGSGKSTIISLLLKFQTPQSGEIFLEGVPYSSIPTSNLRKRIIYIPQSPILLNRSVYENITYGVTPQPVKEKVEKLILDMGLSRFLHGLPKGLDTSVGVHGNSLSGGQRQIVWILKAILMNPEIIIMDEPTAAVDEETKKIIHYLLDKIVVNKTVIMITHDPYLLKFAKRIITMKNGQVVDDSALSGGKRRKTYHDKKLNFD
;
A
#
# COMPACT_ATOMS: atom_id res chain seq x y z
N MET A 1 -1.64 -10.50 23.07
CA MET A 1 -2.48 -10.75 21.88
C MET A 1 -2.46 -9.50 21.03
N LEU A 2 -2.13 -9.63 19.76
CA LEU A 2 -2.20 -8.55 18.77
C LEU A 2 -3.67 -8.26 18.45
N ASP A 3 -4.09 -7.01 18.57
CA ASP A 3 -5.42 -6.54 18.15
C ASP A 3 -5.25 -5.88 16.78
N CYS A 4 -5.57 -6.62 15.71
CA CYS A 4 -5.42 -6.15 14.34
C CYS A 4 -6.74 -5.55 13.87
N LYS A 5 -6.77 -4.25 13.60
CA LYS A 5 -7.94 -3.56 13.03
C LYS A 5 -7.74 -3.29 11.55
N ASN A 6 -8.72 -3.71 10.78
CA ASN A 6 -8.79 -3.44 9.34
C ASN A 6 -9.49 -2.08 9.14
N ASP A 7 -8.74 -0.99 9.21
CA ASP A 7 -9.27 0.37 9.03
C ASP A 7 -9.54 0.70 7.56
N ILE A 8 -8.95 -0.04 6.61
CA ILE A 8 -9.19 0.10 5.17
C ILE A 8 -9.80 -1.18 4.61
N THR A 9 -11.06 -1.08 4.19
CA THR A 9 -11.75 -2.13 3.44
C THR A 9 -12.12 -1.62 2.05
N LEU A 10 -12.21 -2.54 1.07
CA LEU A 10 -12.66 -2.18 -0.27
C LEU A 10 -14.01 -1.44 -0.24
N LEU A 11 -14.94 -1.91 0.58
CA LEU A 11 -16.26 -1.30 0.72
C LEU A 11 -16.18 0.16 1.20
N LYS A 12 -15.30 0.45 2.17
CA LYS A 12 -15.11 1.80 2.70
C LYS A 12 -14.51 2.73 1.65
N ILE A 13 -13.48 2.27 0.91
CA ILE A 13 -12.88 3.05 -0.19
C ILE A 13 -13.95 3.39 -1.23
N VAL A 14 -14.75 2.41 -1.64
CA VAL A 14 -15.80 2.59 -2.65
C VAL A 14 -16.88 3.53 -2.17
N THR A 15 -17.38 3.37 -0.94
CA THR A 15 -18.46 4.21 -0.39
C THR A 15 -18.03 5.66 -0.20
N GLU A 16 -16.82 5.90 0.30
CA GLU A 16 -16.26 7.25 0.44
C GLU A 16 -16.08 7.91 -0.94
N PHE A 17 -15.53 7.19 -1.93
CA PHE A 17 -15.40 7.70 -3.29
C PHE A 17 -16.74 8.02 -3.95
N MET A 18 -17.73 7.14 -3.78
CA MET A 18 -19.09 7.41 -4.27
C MET A 18 -19.72 8.66 -3.63
N GLN A 19 -19.43 8.92 -2.36
CA GLN A 19 -19.88 10.12 -1.66
C GLN A 19 -19.22 11.39 -2.21
N GLU A 20 -17.95 11.32 -2.56
CA GLU A 20 -17.21 12.44 -3.14
C GLU A 20 -17.68 12.75 -4.57
N GLN A 21 -17.98 11.72 -5.37
CA GLN A 21 -18.36 11.83 -6.78
C GLN A 21 -19.88 11.63 -7.02
N LYS A 22 -20.74 12.04 -6.08
CA LYS A 22 -22.20 11.78 -6.08
C LYS A 22 -22.87 12.12 -7.41
N THR A 23 -22.54 13.27 -8.00
CA THR A 23 -23.17 13.74 -9.24
C THR A 23 -22.92 12.78 -10.39
N ILE A 24 -21.70 12.29 -10.54
CA ILE A 24 -21.31 11.34 -11.60
C ILE A 24 -22.06 10.01 -11.41
N PHE A 25 -22.15 9.52 -10.17
CA PHE A 25 -22.85 8.27 -9.88
C PHE A 25 -24.37 8.38 -10.10
N ILE A 26 -24.99 9.55 -9.83
CA ILE A 26 -26.41 9.79 -10.14
C ILE A 26 -26.64 9.77 -11.65
N ILE A 27 -25.82 10.49 -12.45
CA ILE A 27 -25.91 10.47 -13.92
C ILE A 27 -25.77 9.03 -14.43
N TYR A 28 -24.82 8.30 -13.89
CA TYR A 28 -24.61 6.91 -14.23
C TYR A 28 -25.82 6.02 -13.90
N ALA A 29 -26.43 6.19 -12.73
CA ALA A 29 -27.63 5.44 -12.34
C ALA A 29 -28.81 5.71 -13.29
N VAL A 30 -28.96 6.94 -13.77
CA VAL A 30 -29.97 7.27 -14.79
C VAL A 30 -29.67 6.58 -16.12
N LEU A 31 -28.41 6.57 -16.56
CA LEU A 31 -28.00 5.85 -17.78
C LEU A 31 -28.26 4.34 -17.69
N LEU A 32 -28.06 3.73 -16.51
CA LEU A 32 -28.33 2.32 -16.28
C LEU A 32 -29.80 1.93 -16.54
N LEU A 33 -30.74 2.81 -16.20
CA LEU A 33 -32.17 2.57 -16.43
C LEU A 33 -32.57 2.60 -17.90
N VAL A 34 -31.77 3.23 -18.73
CA VAL A 34 -32.02 3.35 -20.17
C VAL A 34 -31.53 2.14 -20.96
N LEU A 35 -30.43 1.52 -20.51
CA LEU A 35 -29.80 0.40 -21.23
C LEU A 35 -30.74 -0.80 -21.48
N PRO A 36 -31.55 -1.29 -20.53
CA PRO A 36 -32.45 -2.42 -20.75
C PRO A 36 -33.59 -2.12 -21.72
N VAL A 37 -33.97 -0.83 -21.84
CA VAL A 37 -35.04 -0.43 -22.78
C VAL A 37 -34.66 -0.77 -24.22
N LYS A 38 -33.38 -0.56 -24.60
CA LYS A 38 -32.87 -0.93 -25.92
C LYS A 38 -32.98 -2.44 -26.17
N ASP A 39 -32.66 -3.24 -25.14
CA ASP A 39 -32.57 -4.71 -25.24
C ASP A 39 -33.96 -5.37 -25.41
N ILE A 40 -35.04 -4.65 -25.06
CA ILE A 40 -36.43 -5.07 -25.30
C ILE A 40 -36.97 -4.44 -26.60
N LEU A 41 -36.75 -3.13 -26.77
CA LEU A 41 -37.38 -2.37 -27.85
C LEU A 41 -36.80 -2.72 -29.22
N PHE A 42 -35.47 -2.90 -29.32
CA PHE A 42 -34.81 -3.25 -30.58
C PHE A 42 -35.30 -4.59 -31.15
N PRO A 43 -35.32 -5.74 -30.42
CA PRO A 43 -35.88 -6.99 -30.92
C PRO A 43 -37.33 -6.88 -31.36
N LYS A 44 -38.15 -6.11 -30.61
CA LYS A 44 -39.55 -5.91 -30.91
C LYS A 44 -39.78 -5.12 -32.22
N LEU A 45 -38.95 -4.09 -32.45
CA LEU A 45 -39.02 -3.33 -33.71
C LEU A 45 -38.58 -4.18 -34.92
N VAL A 46 -37.53 -5.00 -34.75
CA VAL A 46 -37.08 -5.93 -35.81
C VAL A 46 -38.19 -6.96 -36.12
N GLY A 47 -38.83 -7.51 -35.11
CA GLY A 47 -39.96 -8.42 -35.30
C GLY A 47 -41.16 -7.77 -35.98
N ASN A 48 -41.49 -6.52 -35.62
CA ASN A 48 -42.56 -5.75 -36.23
C ASN A 48 -42.25 -5.40 -37.70
N LEU A 49 -40.96 -5.06 -37.99
CA LEU A 49 -40.49 -4.79 -39.34
C LEU A 49 -40.70 -6.00 -40.26
N TYR A 50 -40.28 -7.18 -39.79
CA TYR A 50 -40.52 -8.42 -40.53
C TYR A 50 -42.02 -8.70 -40.81
N THR A 51 -42.87 -8.46 -39.82
CA THR A 51 -44.32 -8.65 -39.98
C THR A 51 -44.89 -7.66 -41.01
N SER A 52 -44.43 -6.42 -41.00
CA SER A 52 -44.87 -5.36 -41.93
C SER A 52 -44.41 -5.65 -43.38
N ILE A 53 -43.17 -6.13 -43.57
CA ILE A 53 -42.67 -6.55 -44.89
C ILE A 53 -43.56 -7.68 -45.44
N LYS A 54 -43.85 -8.72 -44.63
CA LYS A 54 -44.65 -9.85 -45.07
C LYS A 54 -46.11 -9.44 -45.34
N GLY A 55 -46.61 -8.44 -44.64
CA GLY A 55 -47.98 -7.94 -44.77
C GLY A 55 -48.16 -6.81 -45.79
N GLY A 56 -47.11 -6.39 -46.51
CA GLY A 56 -47.14 -5.26 -47.45
C GLY A 56 -47.45 -3.90 -46.82
N LYS A 57 -47.19 -3.72 -45.50
CA LYS A 57 -47.42 -2.48 -44.78
C LYS A 57 -46.23 -1.53 -44.89
N PRO A 58 -46.43 -0.20 -44.73
CA PRO A 58 -45.35 0.76 -44.77
C PRO A 58 -44.27 0.45 -43.72
N ILE A 59 -43.02 0.32 -44.13
CA ILE A 59 -41.88 -0.03 -43.28
C ILE A 59 -41.08 1.16 -42.80
N THR A 60 -41.24 2.32 -43.45
CA THR A 60 -40.48 3.55 -43.15
C THR A 60 -40.46 3.94 -41.69
N PRO A 61 -41.60 4.00 -40.93
CA PRO A 61 -41.57 4.41 -39.52
C PRO A 61 -40.84 3.42 -38.62
N LEU A 62 -40.83 2.11 -38.97
CA LEU A 62 -40.11 1.09 -38.22
C LEU A 62 -38.61 1.17 -38.47
N VAL A 63 -38.21 1.41 -39.71
CA VAL A 63 -36.77 1.62 -40.04
C VAL A 63 -36.24 2.86 -39.35
N ILE A 64 -36.98 3.98 -39.38
CA ILE A 64 -36.63 5.19 -38.65
C ILE A 64 -36.51 4.90 -37.15
N GLY A 65 -37.46 4.17 -36.56
CA GLY A 65 -37.38 3.75 -35.16
C GLY A 65 -36.14 2.94 -34.81
N ILE A 66 -35.76 2.01 -35.67
CA ILE A 66 -34.51 1.19 -35.48
C ILE A 66 -33.29 2.09 -35.57
N VAL A 67 -33.21 2.98 -36.58
CA VAL A 67 -32.09 3.92 -36.71
C VAL A 67 -31.98 4.84 -35.48
N CYS A 68 -33.12 5.39 -35.01
CA CYS A 68 -33.14 6.21 -33.81
C CYS A 68 -32.62 5.48 -32.58
N ILE A 69 -33.00 4.20 -32.39
CA ILE A 69 -32.50 3.40 -31.27
C ILE A 69 -30.98 3.15 -31.42
N VAL A 70 -30.50 2.79 -32.60
CA VAL A 70 -29.06 2.58 -32.83
C VAL A 70 -28.26 3.86 -32.56
N VAL A 71 -28.71 5.01 -33.06
CA VAL A 71 -28.10 6.31 -32.80
C VAL A 71 -28.11 6.62 -31.29
N PHE A 72 -29.26 6.40 -30.63
CA PHE A 72 -29.39 6.61 -29.19
C PHE A 72 -28.44 5.71 -28.39
N ILE A 73 -28.28 4.43 -28.76
CA ILE A 73 -27.31 3.52 -28.13
C ILE A 73 -25.89 4.08 -28.27
N GLN A 74 -25.49 4.54 -29.46
CA GLN A 74 -24.16 5.08 -29.69
C GLN A 74 -23.90 6.35 -28.88
N ILE A 75 -24.86 7.24 -28.80
CA ILE A 75 -24.76 8.45 -27.94
C ILE A 75 -24.58 8.03 -26.47
N THR A 76 -25.37 7.07 -26.00
CA THR A 76 -25.25 6.57 -24.60
C THR A 76 -23.89 5.94 -24.34
N ASN A 77 -23.35 5.18 -25.27
CA ASN A 77 -22.00 4.59 -25.15
C ASN A 77 -20.92 5.67 -25.08
N VAL A 78 -20.99 6.70 -25.96
CA VAL A 78 -20.05 7.83 -25.94
C VAL A 78 -20.09 8.58 -24.59
N ILE A 79 -21.29 8.82 -24.06
CA ILE A 79 -21.45 9.46 -22.74
C ILE A 79 -20.85 8.57 -21.64
N TYR A 80 -21.09 7.27 -21.71
CA TYR A 80 -20.52 6.29 -20.78
C TYR A 80 -18.99 6.31 -20.82
N ASP A 81 -18.40 6.25 -22.01
CA ASP A 81 -16.95 6.30 -22.20
C ASP A 81 -16.35 7.61 -21.70
N TYR A 82 -17.00 8.74 -21.97
CA TYR A 82 -16.59 10.05 -21.45
C TYR A 82 -16.56 10.08 -19.91
N ILE A 83 -17.59 9.52 -19.27
CA ILE A 83 -17.64 9.41 -17.82
C ILE A 83 -16.48 8.53 -17.31
N ASN A 84 -16.21 7.40 -17.96
CA ASN A 84 -15.14 6.50 -17.57
C ASN A 84 -13.75 7.11 -17.69
N VAL A 85 -13.48 7.85 -18.76
CA VAL A 85 -12.21 8.56 -18.97
C VAL A 85 -11.90 9.52 -17.81
N ASN A 86 -12.92 10.20 -17.29
CA ASN A 86 -12.73 11.12 -16.15
C ASN A 86 -12.71 10.40 -14.80
N LEU A 87 -13.48 9.34 -14.64
CA LEU A 87 -13.63 8.63 -13.38
C LEU A 87 -12.40 7.74 -13.08
N HIS A 88 -11.76 7.18 -14.12
CA HIS A 88 -10.58 6.32 -13.95
C HIS A 88 -9.43 7.03 -13.20
N PRO A 89 -8.89 8.16 -13.65
CA PRO A 89 -7.81 8.83 -12.95
C PRO A 89 -8.23 9.34 -11.56
N ALA A 90 -9.50 9.74 -11.40
CA ALA A 90 -10.03 10.21 -10.12
C ALA A 90 -10.01 9.11 -9.05
N ILE A 91 -10.52 7.91 -9.38
CA ILE A 91 -10.51 6.78 -8.43
C ILE A 91 -9.12 6.27 -8.14
N VAL A 92 -8.23 6.23 -9.14
CA VAL A 92 -6.83 5.83 -8.95
C VAL A 92 -6.11 6.79 -8.03
N LYS A 93 -6.29 8.11 -8.22
CA LYS A 93 -5.74 9.16 -7.35
C LYS A 93 -6.28 9.01 -5.93
N PHE A 94 -7.60 9.00 -5.77
CA PHE A 94 -8.27 8.88 -4.47
C PHE A 94 -7.80 7.65 -3.69
N THR A 95 -7.78 6.48 -4.34
CA THR A 95 -7.36 5.23 -3.70
C THR A 95 -5.89 5.28 -3.29
N ARG A 96 -5.02 5.84 -4.13
CA ARG A 96 -3.58 5.99 -3.81
C ARG A 96 -3.37 6.91 -2.62
N GLU A 97 -4.04 8.05 -2.58
CA GLU A 97 -3.97 8.99 -1.45
C GLU A 97 -4.41 8.31 -0.15
N LYS A 98 -5.54 7.61 -0.16
CA LYS A 98 -6.04 6.86 1.01
C LYS A 98 -5.08 5.78 1.50
N ILE A 99 -4.48 5.02 0.59
CA ILE A 99 -3.48 3.99 0.93
C ILE A 99 -2.23 4.64 1.52
N MET A 100 -1.72 5.71 0.91
CA MET A 100 -0.54 6.43 1.41
C MET A 100 -0.77 7.02 2.79
N ASP A 101 -1.90 7.70 3.01
CA ASP A 101 -2.28 8.26 4.32
C ASP A 101 -2.32 7.17 5.39
N HIS A 102 -2.88 6.01 5.03
CA HIS A 102 -2.97 4.87 5.95
C HIS A 102 -1.59 4.29 6.28
N ILE A 103 -0.72 4.13 5.30
CA ILE A 103 0.66 3.66 5.51
C ILE A 103 1.41 4.62 6.43
N PHE A 104 1.32 5.93 6.18
CA PHE A 104 1.94 6.91 7.05
C PHE A 104 1.41 6.83 8.48
N LYS A 105 0.10 6.66 8.66
CA LYS A 105 -0.52 6.52 9.97
C LYS A 105 -0.04 5.26 10.71
N ILE A 106 0.04 4.11 10.02
CA ILE A 106 0.52 2.85 10.62
C ILE A 106 1.99 2.97 11.00
N LYS A 107 2.82 3.50 10.09
CA LYS A 107 4.25 3.60 10.28
C LYS A 107 4.68 4.75 11.20
N GLU A 108 3.77 5.62 11.59
CA GLU A 108 4.07 6.75 12.49
C GLU A 108 4.62 6.29 13.84
N ASN A 109 4.08 5.22 14.42
CA ASN A 109 4.40 4.72 15.75
C ASN A 109 4.95 3.28 15.78
N ASN A 110 5.10 2.67 14.62
CA ASN A 110 5.63 1.31 14.48
C ASN A 110 6.42 1.21 13.17
N TYR A 111 7.60 1.84 13.17
CA TYR A 111 8.51 1.77 12.04
C TYR A 111 9.29 0.46 12.11
N SER A 112 8.85 -0.52 11.35
CA SER A 112 9.63 -1.73 11.04
C SER A 112 10.19 -1.60 9.63
N ASP A 113 11.36 -2.18 9.39
CA ASP A 113 11.85 -2.35 8.03
C ASP A 113 10.77 -3.07 7.21
N VAL A 114 10.45 -2.47 6.09
CA VAL A 114 9.39 -2.95 5.21
C VAL A 114 10.07 -3.46 3.96
N GLU A 115 9.60 -4.56 3.43
CA GLU A 115 9.94 -4.98 2.07
C GLU A 115 9.41 -3.92 1.08
N ILE A 116 10.27 -2.95 0.81
CA ILE A 116 9.91 -1.74 0.03
C ILE A 116 9.37 -2.14 -1.34
N GLY A 117 9.92 -3.20 -1.96
CA GLY A 117 9.49 -3.70 -3.27
C GLY A 117 8.04 -4.18 -3.29
N ASP A 118 7.62 -4.94 -2.28
CA ASP A 118 6.23 -5.42 -2.15
C ASP A 118 5.26 -4.25 -1.94
N ILE A 119 5.58 -3.33 -1.04
CA ILE A 119 4.75 -2.13 -0.79
C ILE A 119 4.64 -1.25 -2.03
N ILE A 120 5.75 -0.95 -2.74
CA ILE A 120 5.69 -0.16 -3.98
C ILE A 120 4.79 -0.85 -5.00
N SER A 121 4.97 -2.16 -5.21
CA SER A 121 4.13 -2.93 -6.13
C SER A 121 2.64 -2.80 -5.77
N LYS A 122 2.30 -2.90 -4.49
CA LYS A 122 0.91 -2.78 -4.01
C LYS A 122 0.37 -1.35 -4.15
N ILE A 123 1.13 -0.32 -3.77
CA ILE A 123 0.71 1.09 -3.90
C ILE A 123 0.48 1.49 -5.36
N VAL A 124 1.29 0.98 -6.28
CA VAL A 124 1.17 1.32 -7.70
C VAL A 124 0.04 0.55 -8.37
N LYS A 125 -0.07 -0.76 -8.12
CA LYS A 125 -1.00 -1.65 -8.84
C LYS A 125 -2.39 -1.69 -8.23
N LEU A 126 -2.52 -1.68 -6.89
CA LEU A 126 -3.80 -1.85 -6.20
C LEU A 126 -4.87 -0.82 -6.61
N PRO A 127 -4.57 0.50 -6.77
CA PRO A 127 -5.57 1.46 -7.23
C PRO A 127 -6.17 1.12 -8.60
N SER A 128 -5.35 0.68 -9.56
CA SER A 128 -5.83 0.24 -10.88
C SER A 128 -6.65 -1.04 -10.79
N ILE A 129 -6.26 -1.98 -9.94
CA ILE A 129 -7.02 -3.23 -9.73
C ILE A 129 -8.38 -2.93 -9.11
N ILE A 130 -8.45 -2.04 -8.12
CA ILE A 130 -9.71 -1.59 -7.50
C ILE A 130 -10.59 -0.87 -8.53
N HIS A 131 -10.01 0.01 -9.36
CA HIS A 131 -10.76 0.65 -10.43
C HIS A 131 -11.42 -0.37 -11.37
N HIS A 132 -10.64 -1.31 -11.90
CA HIS A 132 -11.18 -2.34 -12.79
C HIS A 132 -12.19 -3.27 -12.10
N HIS A 133 -12.02 -3.53 -10.80
CA HIS A 133 -13.01 -4.30 -10.04
C HIS A 133 -14.35 -3.56 -9.97
N ILE A 134 -14.32 -2.27 -9.66
CA ILE A 134 -15.52 -1.40 -9.64
C ILE A 134 -16.13 -1.26 -11.03
N GLU A 135 -15.30 -1.11 -12.07
CA GLU A 135 -15.73 -1.03 -13.46
C GLU A 135 -16.45 -2.30 -13.90
N ASN A 136 -15.94 -3.49 -13.56
CA ASN A 136 -16.62 -4.75 -13.86
C ASN A 136 -17.98 -4.86 -13.18
N ILE A 137 -18.11 -4.43 -11.93
CA ILE A 137 -19.40 -4.43 -11.23
C ILE A 137 -20.35 -3.42 -11.86
N ARG A 138 -19.92 -2.18 -11.99
CA ARG A 138 -20.73 -1.07 -12.48
C ARG A 138 -21.04 -1.20 -13.97
N GLY A 139 -20.02 -1.45 -14.79
CA GLY A 139 -20.11 -1.41 -16.25
C GLY A 139 -20.72 -2.65 -16.89
N TYR A 140 -20.67 -3.77 -16.17
CA TYR A 140 -21.11 -5.05 -16.74
C TYR A 140 -22.11 -5.77 -15.85
N LEU A 141 -21.81 -6.10 -14.60
CA LEU A 141 -22.69 -6.96 -13.79
C LEU A 141 -24.05 -6.31 -13.52
N ILE A 142 -24.08 -5.04 -13.10
CA ILE A 142 -25.33 -4.36 -12.80
C ILE A 142 -26.18 -4.21 -14.08
N PRO A 143 -25.65 -3.68 -15.21
CA PRO A 143 -26.43 -3.58 -16.46
C PRO A 143 -26.95 -4.94 -16.95
N TYR A 144 -26.10 -5.95 -16.95
CA TYR A 144 -26.50 -7.30 -17.41
C TYR A 144 -27.55 -7.94 -16.51
N SER A 145 -27.46 -7.75 -15.19
CA SER A 145 -28.48 -8.22 -14.26
C SER A 145 -29.84 -7.55 -14.51
N ILE A 146 -29.85 -6.22 -14.74
CA ILE A 146 -31.07 -5.47 -15.06
C ILE A 146 -31.64 -5.95 -16.39
N THR A 147 -30.81 -6.12 -17.42
CA THR A 147 -31.22 -6.65 -18.73
C THR A 147 -31.83 -8.03 -18.61
N ALA A 148 -31.18 -8.95 -17.88
CA ALA A 148 -31.70 -10.30 -17.66
C ALA A 148 -33.09 -10.29 -16.97
N LEU A 149 -33.27 -9.45 -15.93
CA LEU A 149 -34.56 -9.29 -15.25
C LEU A 149 -35.64 -8.73 -16.16
N CYS A 150 -35.31 -7.72 -16.98
CA CYS A 150 -36.25 -7.14 -17.94
C CYS A 150 -36.67 -8.15 -19.02
N ILE A 151 -35.72 -8.92 -19.55
CA ILE A 151 -36.06 -9.99 -20.53
C ILE A 151 -36.89 -11.08 -19.86
N LEU A 152 -36.56 -11.48 -18.62
CA LEU A 152 -37.35 -12.44 -17.86
C LEU A 152 -38.81 -11.98 -17.69
N ALA A 153 -39.01 -10.73 -17.29
CA ALA A 153 -40.33 -10.12 -17.15
C ALA A 153 -41.10 -10.12 -18.49
N TYR A 154 -40.39 -9.78 -19.59
CA TYR A 154 -41.00 -9.83 -20.92
C TYR A 154 -41.35 -11.24 -21.36
N MET A 155 -40.55 -12.25 -21.07
CA MET A 155 -40.87 -13.67 -21.36
C MET A 155 -42.10 -14.16 -20.59
N PHE A 156 -42.27 -13.77 -19.32
CA PHE A 156 -43.48 -14.05 -18.53
C PHE A 156 -44.70 -13.31 -19.10
N TYR A 157 -44.55 -12.05 -19.52
CA TYR A 157 -45.64 -11.30 -20.16
C TYR A 157 -46.13 -11.96 -21.45
N MET A 158 -45.21 -12.52 -22.24
CA MET A 158 -45.56 -13.20 -23.49
C MET A 158 -46.21 -14.58 -23.26
N ASP A 159 -45.62 -15.39 -22.41
CA ASP A 159 -46.13 -16.70 -22.02
C ASP A 159 -45.36 -17.21 -20.79
N TRP A 160 -46.10 -17.61 -19.72
CA TRP A 160 -45.47 -18.16 -18.52
C TRP A 160 -44.62 -19.41 -18.82
N LYS A 161 -44.94 -20.18 -19.90
CA LYS A 161 -44.19 -21.33 -20.39
C LYS A 161 -42.81 -20.98 -20.94
N LEU A 162 -42.57 -19.71 -21.30
CA LEU A 162 -41.27 -19.19 -21.68
C LEU A 162 -40.55 -18.59 -20.46
N GLY A 163 -41.27 -17.92 -19.57
CA GLY A 163 -40.70 -17.28 -18.41
C GLY A 163 -40.19 -18.25 -17.34
N LEU A 164 -40.96 -19.31 -17.03
CA LEU A 164 -40.60 -20.24 -15.97
C LEU A 164 -39.29 -21.02 -16.25
N PRO A 165 -39.07 -21.60 -17.46
CA PRO A 165 -37.77 -22.20 -17.78
C PRO A 165 -36.61 -21.23 -17.72
N LEU A 166 -36.78 -19.98 -18.14
CA LEU A 166 -35.74 -18.95 -18.02
C LEU A 166 -35.41 -18.65 -16.56
N LEU A 167 -36.43 -18.56 -15.70
CA LEU A 167 -36.23 -18.36 -14.26
C LEU A 167 -35.40 -19.51 -13.65
N CYS A 168 -35.70 -20.77 -14.03
CA CYS A 168 -34.90 -21.92 -13.59
C CYS A 168 -33.45 -21.85 -14.06
N VAL A 169 -33.21 -21.49 -15.33
CA VAL A 169 -31.85 -21.32 -15.87
C VAL A 169 -31.10 -20.21 -15.15
N LEU A 170 -31.74 -19.05 -14.90
CA LEU A 170 -31.14 -17.97 -14.15
C LEU A 170 -30.86 -18.31 -12.68
N ALA A 171 -31.73 -19.14 -12.05
CA ALA A 171 -31.47 -19.63 -10.70
C ALA A 171 -30.25 -20.57 -10.65
N ILE A 172 -30.12 -21.50 -11.61
CA ILE A 172 -28.93 -22.36 -11.74
C ILE A 172 -27.68 -21.52 -12.00
N PHE A 173 -27.80 -20.50 -12.84
CA PHE A 173 -26.71 -19.55 -13.13
C PHE A 173 -26.26 -18.82 -11.87
N LEU A 174 -27.17 -18.22 -11.09
CA LEU A 174 -26.85 -17.51 -9.86
C LEU A 174 -26.24 -18.44 -8.80
N TYR A 175 -26.76 -19.64 -8.66
CA TYR A 175 -26.20 -20.66 -7.78
C TYR A 175 -24.77 -21.03 -8.19
N SER A 176 -24.53 -21.18 -9.50
CA SER A 176 -23.22 -21.49 -10.04
C SER A 176 -22.21 -20.36 -9.78
N LEU A 177 -22.64 -19.09 -9.91
CA LEU A 177 -21.80 -17.93 -9.58
C LEU A 177 -21.44 -17.90 -8.08
N TYR A 178 -22.43 -18.13 -7.21
CA TYR A 178 -22.21 -18.16 -5.76
C TYR A 178 -21.21 -19.25 -5.37
N ASN A 179 -21.44 -20.48 -5.83
CA ASN A 179 -20.56 -21.61 -5.56
C ASN A 179 -19.13 -21.39 -6.07
N THR A 180 -18.97 -20.79 -7.25
CA THR A 180 -17.66 -20.48 -7.82
C THR A 180 -16.94 -19.38 -7.00
N LEU A 181 -17.66 -18.40 -6.47
CA LEU A 181 -17.08 -17.36 -5.61
C LEU A 181 -16.49 -17.97 -4.33
N GLU A 182 -17.22 -18.89 -3.71
CA GLU A 182 -16.80 -19.54 -2.48
C GLU A 182 -15.65 -20.52 -2.70
N THR A 183 -15.75 -21.40 -3.69
CA THR A 183 -14.74 -22.45 -3.93
C THR A 183 -13.46 -21.95 -4.61
N CYS A 184 -13.56 -21.01 -5.54
CA CYS A 184 -12.40 -20.51 -6.30
C CYS A 184 -11.71 -19.31 -5.63
N GLY A 185 -12.36 -18.68 -4.66
CA GLY A 185 -11.79 -17.55 -3.92
C GLY A 185 -10.50 -17.91 -3.20
N ASP A 186 -10.50 -19.02 -2.46
CA ASP A 186 -9.32 -19.50 -1.73
C ASP A 186 -8.16 -19.89 -2.67
N ILE A 187 -8.48 -20.48 -3.83
CA ILE A 187 -7.47 -20.84 -4.83
C ILE A 187 -6.86 -19.56 -5.44
N ALA A 188 -7.69 -18.55 -5.70
CA ALA A 188 -7.23 -17.24 -6.19
C ALA A 188 -6.35 -16.54 -5.17
N HIS A 189 -6.67 -16.60 -3.87
CA HIS A 189 -5.84 -16.06 -2.81
C HIS A 189 -4.45 -16.73 -2.77
N LYS A 190 -4.40 -18.08 -2.78
CA LYS A 190 -3.14 -18.84 -2.85
C LYS A 190 -2.31 -18.50 -4.09
N ARG A 191 -2.95 -18.30 -5.24
CA ARG A 191 -2.27 -17.84 -6.45
C ARG A 191 -1.60 -16.48 -6.24
N ASP A 192 -2.29 -15.55 -5.58
CA ASP A 192 -1.77 -14.20 -5.36
C ASP A 192 -0.60 -14.19 -4.35
N GLU A 193 -0.63 -15.04 -3.32
CA GLU A 193 0.51 -15.27 -2.43
C GLU A 193 1.76 -15.72 -3.22
N LYS A 194 1.59 -16.63 -4.19
CA LYS A 194 2.70 -17.10 -5.04
C LYS A 194 3.17 -16.01 -6.01
N PHE A 195 2.27 -15.12 -6.45
CA PHE A 195 2.65 -13.95 -7.22
C PHE A 195 3.48 -12.96 -6.39
N SER A 196 3.09 -12.70 -5.13
CA SER A 196 3.86 -11.85 -4.22
C SER A 196 5.25 -12.44 -3.95
N LEU A 197 5.35 -13.76 -3.75
CA LEU A 197 6.65 -14.45 -3.62
C LEU A 197 7.51 -14.29 -4.86
N LEU A 198 6.96 -14.44 -6.07
CA LEU A 198 7.67 -14.22 -7.32
C LEU A 198 8.19 -12.79 -7.43
N MET A 199 7.37 -11.80 -7.04
CA MET A 199 7.77 -10.38 -7.07
C MET A 199 8.88 -10.07 -6.07
N SER A 200 8.80 -10.59 -4.83
CA SER A 200 9.85 -10.38 -3.83
C SER A 200 11.16 -11.05 -4.21
N SER A 201 11.12 -12.27 -4.74
CA SER A 201 12.33 -12.95 -5.24
C SER A 201 12.95 -12.24 -6.44
N THR A 202 12.12 -11.69 -7.33
CA THR A 202 12.61 -10.88 -8.47
C THR A 202 13.27 -9.59 -7.99
N ASP A 203 12.69 -8.90 -6.99
CA ASP A 203 13.27 -7.69 -6.39
C ASP A 203 14.62 -8.00 -5.73
N ASP A 204 14.72 -9.13 -5.01
CA ASP A 204 15.96 -9.57 -4.36
C ASP A 204 17.07 -9.83 -5.40
N VAL A 205 16.79 -10.58 -6.47
CA VAL A 205 17.74 -10.82 -7.56
C VAL A 205 18.21 -9.51 -8.19
N LEU A 206 17.29 -8.56 -8.45
CA LEU A 206 17.65 -7.27 -9.06
C LEU A 206 18.48 -6.39 -8.13
N ARG A 207 18.20 -6.38 -6.83
CA ARG A 207 18.99 -5.63 -5.84
C ARG A 207 20.39 -6.20 -5.64
N ASN A 208 20.52 -7.51 -5.73
CA ASN A 208 21.77 -8.23 -5.54
C ASN A 208 22.51 -8.55 -6.87
N MET A 209 22.16 -7.86 -7.97
CA MET A 209 22.72 -8.11 -9.30
C MET A 209 24.26 -8.11 -9.32
N ILE A 210 24.90 -7.20 -8.59
CA ILE A 210 26.37 -7.11 -8.50
C ILE A 210 26.93 -8.40 -7.89
N THR A 211 26.33 -8.91 -6.82
CA THR A 211 26.74 -10.14 -6.17
C THR A 211 26.59 -11.33 -7.12
N ILE A 212 25.43 -11.45 -7.76
CA ILE A 212 25.13 -12.53 -8.70
C ILE A 212 26.14 -12.55 -9.86
N MET A 213 26.44 -11.39 -10.44
CA MET A 213 27.41 -11.25 -11.52
C MET A 213 28.84 -11.51 -11.05
N SER A 214 29.21 -11.09 -9.83
CA SER A 214 30.55 -11.31 -9.26
C SER A 214 30.86 -12.79 -9.03
N PHE A 215 29.85 -13.60 -8.74
CA PHE A 215 29.99 -15.04 -8.52
C PHE A 215 29.56 -15.89 -9.73
N ASP A 216 29.21 -15.25 -10.86
CA ASP A 216 28.70 -15.89 -12.11
C ASP A 216 27.54 -16.88 -11.88
N LYS A 217 26.60 -16.49 -10.97
CA LYS A 217 25.47 -17.31 -10.55
C LYS A 217 24.15 -16.98 -11.25
N LYS A 218 24.20 -16.29 -12.40
CA LYS A 218 23.01 -15.84 -13.13
C LYS A 218 22.07 -16.97 -13.57
N GLU A 219 22.61 -18.13 -13.96
CA GLU A 219 21.78 -19.26 -14.41
C GLU A 219 21.12 -19.95 -13.22
N ASP A 220 21.83 -20.08 -12.08
CA ASP A 220 21.28 -20.66 -10.85
C ASP A 220 20.09 -19.82 -10.34
N GLU A 221 20.23 -18.49 -10.30
CA GLU A 221 19.15 -17.57 -9.88
C GLU A 221 17.97 -17.58 -10.85
N LYS A 222 18.25 -17.65 -12.16
CA LYS A 222 17.20 -17.77 -13.18
C LYS A 222 16.43 -19.08 -13.03
N ASP A 223 17.11 -20.18 -12.75
CA ASP A 223 16.46 -21.48 -12.53
C ASP A 223 15.61 -21.47 -11.26
N GLU A 224 16.03 -20.78 -10.21
CA GLU A 224 15.23 -20.62 -8.99
C GLU A 224 13.96 -19.76 -9.26
N LEU A 225 14.11 -18.64 -9.96
CA LEU A 225 12.95 -17.82 -10.39
C LEU A 225 11.99 -18.62 -11.29
N ASN A 226 12.52 -19.46 -12.19
CA ASN A 226 11.68 -20.32 -13.05
C ASN A 226 10.87 -21.32 -12.22
N LYS A 227 11.43 -21.94 -11.17
CA LYS A 227 10.67 -22.83 -10.28
C LYS A 227 9.51 -22.11 -9.59
N ILE A 228 9.75 -20.90 -9.09
CA ILE A 228 8.71 -20.07 -8.47
C ILE A 228 7.63 -19.71 -9.51
N GLN A 229 8.06 -19.35 -10.73
CA GLN A 229 7.16 -19.06 -11.84
C GLN A 229 6.28 -20.25 -12.23
N GLU A 230 6.82 -21.47 -12.23
CA GLU A 230 6.05 -22.70 -12.50
C GLU A 230 4.99 -22.95 -11.43
N ILE A 231 5.32 -22.72 -10.15
CA ILE A 231 4.36 -22.83 -9.05
C ILE A 231 3.23 -21.81 -9.22
N TYR A 232 3.57 -20.55 -9.55
CA TYR A 232 2.58 -19.52 -9.83
C TYR A 232 1.69 -19.88 -11.03
N ALA A 233 2.28 -20.36 -12.12
CA ALA A 233 1.56 -20.78 -13.32
C ALA A 233 0.57 -21.91 -13.00
N LYS A 234 1.01 -22.92 -12.23
CA LYS A 234 0.15 -24.05 -11.81
C LYS A 234 -1.06 -23.57 -10.98
N ASN A 235 -0.84 -22.66 -10.03
CA ASN A 235 -1.93 -22.07 -9.24
C ASN A 235 -2.87 -21.21 -10.10
N THR A 236 -2.33 -20.50 -11.10
CA THR A 236 -3.13 -19.72 -12.06
C THR A 236 -4.03 -20.63 -12.89
N ILE A 237 -3.48 -21.71 -13.45
CA ILE A 237 -4.25 -22.72 -14.19
C ILE A 237 -5.33 -23.33 -13.29
N GLY A 238 -5.00 -23.65 -12.02
CA GLY A 238 -5.96 -24.15 -11.04
C GLY A 238 -7.14 -23.21 -10.82
N THR A 239 -6.86 -21.90 -10.66
CA THR A 239 -7.90 -20.88 -10.49
C THR A 239 -8.79 -20.75 -11.75
N LEU A 240 -8.19 -20.71 -12.94
CA LEU A 240 -8.92 -20.61 -14.20
C LEU A 240 -9.80 -21.86 -14.44
N ASN A 241 -9.26 -23.05 -14.20
CA ASN A 241 -10.04 -24.30 -14.32
C ASN A 241 -11.21 -24.34 -13.33
N CYS A 242 -10.99 -23.85 -12.10
CA CYS A 242 -12.07 -23.74 -11.12
C CYS A 242 -13.20 -22.84 -11.63
N THR A 243 -12.86 -21.65 -12.18
CA THR A 243 -13.88 -20.73 -12.71
C THR A 243 -14.57 -21.25 -13.97
N LEU A 244 -13.92 -22.10 -14.77
CA LEU A 244 -14.54 -22.75 -15.93
C LEU A 244 -15.69 -23.70 -15.55
N THR A 245 -15.71 -24.21 -14.32
CA THR A 245 -16.78 -25.10 -13.84
C THR A 245 -18.15 -24.45 -13.98
N SER A 246 -18.27 -23.14 -13.68
CA SER A 246 -19.54 -22.41 -13.86
C SER A 246 -19.96 -22.34 -15.34
N LYS A 247 -19.02 -22.25 -16.28
CA LYS A 247 -19.33 -22.29 -17.71
C LYS A 247 -19.82 -23.67 -18.16
N TYR A 248 -19.21 -24.74 -17.67
CA TYR A 248 -19.65 -26.13 -17.99
C TYR A 248 -21.04 -26.42 -17.48
N ILE A 249 -21.49 -25.87 -16.37
CA ILE A 249 -22.83 -26.04 -15.82
C ILE A 249 -23.85 -25.18 -16.56
N THR A 250 -23.53 -23.88 -16.76
CA THR A 250 -24.51 -22.90 -17.26
C THR A 250 -24.66 -22.89 -18.77
N ALA A 251 -23.59 -23.20 -19.54
CA ALA A 251 -23.66 -23.19 -20.99
C ALA A 251 -24.69 -24.19 -21.58
N PRO A 252 -24.72 -25.45 -21.18
CA PRO A 252 -25.76 -26.38 -21.69
C PRO A 252 -27.17 -25.92 -21.32
N CYS A 253 -27.39 -25.37 -20.13
CA CYS A 253 -28.69 -24.89 -19.67
C CYS A 253 -29.21 -23.75 -20.54
N ILE A 254 -28.36 -22.72 -20.82
CA ILE A 254 -28.80 -21.57 -21.61
C ILE A 254 -28.95 -21.91 -23.10
N ILE A 255 -28.08 -22.78 -23.64
CA ILE A 255 -28.21 -23.29 -25.02
C ILE A 255 -29.51 -24.09 -25.13
N GLY A 256 -29.79 -25.02 -24.18
CA GLY A 256 -31.03 -25.81 -24.13
C GLY A 256 -32.26 -24.91 -24.04
N TYR A 257 -32.23 -23.85 -23.22
CA TYR A 257 -33.28 -22.86 -23.16
C TYR A 257 -33.49 -22.13 -24.50
N THR A 258 -32.44 -21.71 -25.17
CA THR A 258 -32.53 -21.06 -26.48
C THR A 258 -33.15 -21.96 -27.53
N LEU A 259 -32.74 -23.22 -27.58
CA LEU A 259 -33.35 -24.25 -28.45
C LEU A 259 -34.83 -24.50 -28.10
N TYR A 260 -35.15 -24.52 -26.82
CA TYR A 260 -36.54 -24.65 -26.35
C TYR A 260 -37.39 -23.46 -26.81
N VAL A 261 -36.91 -22.21 -26.68
CA VAL A 261 -37.60 -21.02 -27.17
C VAL A 261 -37.84 -21.11 -28.67
N CYS A 262 -36.82 -21.49 -29.45
CA CYS A 262 -36.94 -21.69 -30.90
C CYS A 262 -38.02 -22.71 -31.24
N TYR A 263 -37.98 -23.90 -30.64
CA TYR A 263 -38.94 -24.95 -30.89
C TYR A 263 -40.36 -24.58 -30.46
N TYR A 264 -40.52 -24.07 -29.25
CA TYR A 264 -41.85 -23.67 -28.70
C TYR A 264 -42.48 -22.56 -29.54
N SER A 265 -41.72 -21.53 -29.88
CA SER A 265 -42.21 -20.42 -30.68
C SER A 265 -42.55 -20.82 -32.12
N TYR A 266 -41.74 -21.72 -32.72
CA TYR A 266 -42.03 -22.32 -34.03
C TYR A 266 -43.35 -23.11 -34.01
N MET A 267 -43.59 -23.96 -33.01
CA MET A 267 -44.82 -24.74 -32.88
C MET A 267 -46.05 -23.86 -32.69
N LYS A 268 -45.92 -22.77 -31.89
CA LYS A 268 -47.00 -21.76 -31.73
C LYS A 268 -47.28 -21.01 -33.05
N MET A 269 -46.23 -20.71 -33.81
CA MET A 269 -46.36 -20.06 -35.14
C MET A 269 -47.05 -20.99 -36.13
N LYS A 270 -46.65 -22.29 -36.19
CA LYS A 270 -47.28 -23.29 -37.02
C LYS A 270 -48.77 -23.48 -36.68
N ALA A 271 -49.10 -23.43 -35.40
CA ALA A 271 -50.47 -23.49 -34.90
C ALA A 271 -51.28 -22.19 -35.11
N ARG A 272 -50.74 -21.17 -35.81
CA ARG A 272 -51.31 -19.83 -36.03
C ARG A 272 -51.62 -19.06 -34.72
N LYS A 273 -51.05 -19.47 -33.60
CA LYS A 273 -51.24 -18.82 -32.29
C LYS A 273 -50.21 -17.71 -32.03
N MET A 274 -49.25 -17.52 -32.94
CA MET A 274 -48.21 -16.53 -32.85
C MET A 274 -47.87 -16.00 -34.26
N ASN A 275 -47.60 -14.71 -34.39
CA ASN A 275 -47.16 -14.15 -35.66
C ASN A 275 -45.64 -14.34 -35.87
N SER A 276 -45.19 -14.27 -37.11
CA SER A 276 -43.77 -14.45 -37.46
C SER A 276 -42.84 -13.36 -36.85
N GLY A 277 -43.35 -12.16 -36.64
CA GLY A 277 -42.58 -11.10 -36.00
C GLY A 277 -42.30 -11.34 -34.52
N THR A 278 -43.32 -11.84 -33.80
CA THR A 278 -43.15 -12.24 -32.39
C THR A 278 -42.17 -13.41 -32.27
N PHE A 279 -42.20 -14.36 -33.20
CA PHE A 279 -41.20 -15.43 -33.26
C PHE A 279 -39.78 -14.90 -33.35
N ILE A 280 -39.54 -13.94 -34.28
CA ILE A 280 -38.22 -13.29 -34.44
C ILE A 280 -37.82 -12.51 -33.19
N THR A 281 -38.75 -11.80 -32.56
CA THR A 281 -38.50 -11.07 -31.31
C THR A 281 -38.01 -12.00 -30.20
N LEU A 282 -38.71 -13.12 -29.98
CA LEU A 282 -38.36 -14.07 -28.93
C LEU A 282 -37.02 -14.77 -29.22
N LEU A 283 -36.73 -15.04 -30.50
CA LEU A 283 -35.46 -15.62 -30.91
C LEU A 283 -34.29 -14.68 -30.62
N ILE A 284 -34.39 -13.40 -31.03
CA ILE A 284 -33.36 -12.42 -30.74
C ILE A 284 -33.17 -12.25 -29.23
N MET A 285 -34.23 -12.17 -28.44
CA MET A 285 -34.14 -12.04 -27.00
C MET A 285 -33.49 -13.23 -26.33
N SER A 286 -33.74 -14.46 -26.80
CA SER A 286 -33.08 -15.65 -26.27
C SER A 286 -31.56 -15.66 -26.52
N PHE A 287 -31.13 -15.19 -27.70
CA PHE A 287 -29.71 -14.98 -27.98
C PHE A 287 -29.09 -13.83 -27.11
N MET A 288 -29.85 -12.78 -26.84
CA MET A 288 -29.38 -11.70 -25.96
C MET A 288 -29.17 -12.20 -24.52
N VAL A 289 -30.09 -13.00 -23.97
CA VAL A 289 -29.89 -13.62 -22.63
C VAL A 289 -28.67 -14.52 -22.64
N MET A 290 -28.48 -15.32 -23.69
CA MET A 290 -27.31 -16.19 -23.82
C MET A 290 -26.01 -15.34 -23.78
N ASN A 291 -25.96 -14.24 -24.54
CA ASN A 291 -24.80 -13.33 -24.52
C ASN A 291 -24.59 -12.69 -23.13
N VAL A 292 -25.66 -12.22 -22.46
CA VAL A 292 -25.60 -11.68 -21.09
C VAL A 292 -25.00 -12.70 -20.12
N VAL A 293 -25.47 -13.96 -20.16
CA VAL A 293 -24.95 -15.03 -19.30
C VAL A 293 -23.46 -15.29 -19.53
N PHE A 294 -23.04 -15.45 -20.79
CA PHE A 294 -21.63 -15.72 -21.10
C PHE A 294 -20.72 -14.53 -20.73
N SER A 295 -21.13 -13.32 -21.07
CA SER A 295 -20.36 -12.12 -20.73
C SER A 295 -20.25 -11.92 -19.22
N THR A 296 -21.32 -12.25 -18.46
CA THR A 296 -21.27 -12.18 -17.01
C THR A 296 -20.30 -13.20 -16.42
N LEU A 297 -20.26 -14.45 -16.96
CA LEU A 297 -19.31 -15.48 -16.53
C LEU A 297 -17.84 -15.04 -16.72
N ASP A 298 -17.53 -14.40 -17.86
CA ASP A 298 -16.18 -13.88 -18.10
C ASP A 298 -15.79 -12.79 -17.08
N LYS A 299 -16.69 -11.83 -16.84
CA LYS A 299 -16.47 -10.77 -15.88
C LYS A 299 -16.46 -11.27 -14.43
N TRP A 300 -17.19 -12.34 -14.13
CA TRP A 300 -17.18 -12.98 -12.81
C TRP A 300 -15.83 -13.62 -12.51
N THR A 301 -15.23 -14.29 -13.49
CA THR A 301 -13.87 -14.82 -13.38
C THR A 301 -12.87 -13.71 -13.03
N ASP A 302 -12.92 -12.59 -13.76
CA ASP A 302 -12.08 -11.43 -13.47
C ASP A 302 -12.28 -10.87 -12.06
N LEU A 303 -13.54 -10.86 -11.57
CA LEU A 303 -13.83 -10.38 -10.22
C LEU A 303 -13.23 -11.28 -9.14
N ILE A 304 -13.31 -12.60 -9.29
CA ILE A 304 -12.72 -13.58 -8.35
C ILE A 304 -11.20 -13.39 -8.31
N LEU A 305 -10.56 -13.31 -9.48
CA LEU A 305 -9.11 -13.12 -9.58
C LEU A 305 -8.65 -11.82 -8.91
N ARG A 306 -9.38 -10.71 -9.10
CA ARG A 306 -9.05 -9.40 -8.53
C ARG A 306 -9.38 -9.30 -7.05
N LYS A 307 -10.43 -9.98 -6.57
CA LYS A 307 -10.80 -10.00 -5.15
C LYS A 307 -9.65 -10.54 -4.30
N GLY A 308 -9.03 -11.67 -4.71
CA GLY A 308 -7.87 -12.24 -4.02
C GLY A 308 -6.71 -11.25 -3.90
N ILE A 309 -6.38 -10.55 -5.01
CA ILE A 309 -5.32 -9.54 -5.01
C ILE A 309 -5.64 -8.37 -4.06
N ILE A 310 -6.88 -7.87 -4.09
CA ILE A 310 -7.31 -6.75 -3.26
C ILE A 310 -7.25 -7.13 -1.77
N GLU A 311 -7.79 -8.28 -1.39
CA GLU A 311 -7.81 -8.75 -0.01
C GLU A 311 -6.38 -8.97 0.53
N ASN A 312 -5.52 -9.67 -0.23
CA ASN A 312 -4.12 -9.88 0.15
C ASN A 312 -3.37 -8.54 0.30
N SER A 313 -3.55 -7.62 -0.65
CA SER A 313 -2.89 -6.31 -0.59
C SER A 313 -3.40 -5.45 0.57
N LEU A 314 -4.69 -5.44 0.86
CA LEU A 314 -5.26 -4.69 1.99
C LEU A 314 -4.87 -5.29 3.33
N ASN A 315 -4.75 -6.62 3.43
CA ASN A 315 -4.29 -7.30 4.64
C ASN A 315 -2.85 -6.95 5.01
N THR A 316 -1.98 -6.70 4.03
CA THR A 316 -0.60 -6.23 4.29
C THR A 316 -0.58 -4.85 4.97
N PHE A 317 -1.61 -4.05 4.78
CA PHE A 317 -1.75 -2.73 5.41
C PHE A 317 -2.56 -2.74 6.71
N GLN A 318 -2.77 -3.91 7.34
CA GLN A 318 -3.46 -3.97 8.62
C GLN A 318 -2.60 -3.41 9.75
N GLU A 319 -3.21 -2.60 10.59
CA GLU A 319 -2.57 -2.12 11.82
C GLU A 319 -2.78 -3.16 12.94
N CYS A 320 -1.69 -3.77 13.39
CA CYS A 320 -1.71 -4.64 14.56
C CYS A 320 -1.14 -3.88 15.76
N LYS A 321 -1.97 -3.57 16.76
CA LYS A 321 -1.57 -2.93 18.01
C LYS A 321 -1.27 -3.98 19.05
N VAL A 322 -0.11 -3.87 19.69
CA VAL A 322 0.16 -4.62 20.91
C VAL A 322 -0.74 -4.05 22.01
N LYS A 323 -1.55 -4.89 22.65
CA LYS A 323 -2.31 -4.48 23.85
C LYS A 323 -1.33 -4.02 24.92
N ARG A 324 -1.42 -2.76 25.27
CA ARG A 324 -0.60 -2.13 26.31
C ARG A 324 -1.39 -2.06 27.60
N GLU A 325 -0.78 -2.49 28.71
CA GLU A 325 -1.35 -2.23 30.02
C GLU A 325 -1.20 -0.75 30.37
N PRO A 326 -2.23 -0.11 30.94
CA PRO A 326 -2.15 1.29 31.34
C PRO A 326 -1.13 1.45 32.47
N TYR A 327 -0.14 2.32 32.24
CA TYR A 327 0.88 2.63 33.24
C TYR A 327 0.35 3.69 34.21
N THR A 328 0.33 3.38 35.52
CA THR A 328 -0.32 4.21 36.55
C THR A 328 0.63 5.01 37.44
N LYS A 329 1.96 4.79 37.35
CA LYS A 329 2.95 5.51 38.14
C LYS A 329 3.28 6.87 37.53
N SER A 330 3.36 7.94 38.35
CA SER A 330 3.79 9.28 37.92
C SER A 330 5.31 9.45 38.05
N ALA A 331 5.93 10.26 37.17
CA ALA A 331 7.34 10.61 37.28
C ALA A 331 7.52 11.91 38.07
N GLU A 332 8.39 11.90 39.07
CA GLU A 332 8.63 13.05 39.97
C GLU A 332 9.67 14.06 39.41
N ASN A 333 10.53 13.68 38.44
CA ASN A 333 11.64 14.51 38.00
C ASN A 333 11.37 15.16 36.63
N ARG A 334 11.37 16.51 36.57
CA ARG A 334 11.02 17.33 35.40
C ARG A 334 12.20 17.65 34.45
N SER A 335 13.43 17.28 34.79
CA SER A 335 14.63 17.64 33.99
C SER A 335 15.30 16.44 33.34
N THR A 336 14.59 15.33 33.16
CA THR A 336 15.16 14.09 32.62
C THR A 336 14.29 13.45 31.55
N ILE A 337 14.93 12.65 30.70
CA ILE A 337 14.26 11.60 29.92
C ILE A 337 14.36 10.34 30.76
N ARG A 338 13.22 9.78 31.19
CA ARG A 338 13.17 8.62 32.08
C ARG A 338 12.54 7.43 31.38
N PHE A 339 13.26 6.32 31.36
CA PHE A 339 12.71 4.99 31.13
C PHE A 339 12.32 4.39 32.46
N GLN A 340 11.11 3.92 32.62
CA GLN A 340 10.62 3.33 33.86
C GLN A 340 9.96 1.98 33.58
N ASP A 341 10.60 0.92 34.09
CA ASP A 341 10.17 -0.48 33.96
C ASP A 341 9.87 -0.89 32.50
N VAL A 342 10.64 -0.36 31.53
CA VAL A 342 10.39 -0.54 30.10
C VAL A 342 10.81 -1.94 29.65
N SER A 343 9.85 -2.69 29.08
CA SER A 343 10.14 -3.96 28.41
C SER A 343 9.76 -3.86 26.93
N PHE A 344 10.64 -4.40 26.09
CA PHE A 344 10.44 -4.39 24.64
C PHE A 344 11.00 -5.66 23.98
N SER A 345 10.22 -6.23 23.04
CA SER A 345 10.60 -7.37 22.23
C SER A 345 10.26 -7.08 20.75
N TYR A 346 11.15 -7.43 19.84
CA TYR A 346 10.81 -7.51 18.43
C TYR A 346 9.97 -8.78 18.19
N ILE A 347 8.82 -8.59 17.57
CA ILE A 347 7.90 -9.68 17.22
C ILE A 347 7.92 -9.82 15.69
N THR A 348 8.36 -10.97 15.21
CA THR A 348 8.23 -11.39 13.81
C THR A 348 7.20 -12.52 13.74
N GLU A 349 6.76 -12.91 12.54
CA GLU A 349 5.75 -13.98 12.36
C GLU A 349 6.10 -15.29 13.08
N HIS A 350 7.38 -15.57 13.25
CA HIS A 350 7.85 -16.86 13.80
C HIS A 350 8.66 -16.75 15.10
N THR A 351 9.05 -15.53 15.52
CA THR A 351 9.93 -15.36 16.69
C THR A 351 9.58 -14.12 17.50
N GLN A 352 9.70 -14.24 18.82
CA GLN A 352 9.70 -13.12 19.74
C GLN A 352 11.09 -13.01 20.37
N ARG A 353 11.81 -11.92 20.07
CA ARG A 353 13.12 -11.65 20.65
C ARG A 353 13.03 -10.51 21.66
N ALA A 354 13.11 -10.85 22.94
CA ALA A 354 13.20 -9.86 24.02
C ALA A 354 14.54 -9.11 23.93
N VAL A 355 14.49 -7.77 23.97
CA VAL A 355 15.69 -6.91 23.92
C VAL A 355 15.86 -6.09 25.16
N LEU A 356 14.79 -5.53 25.71
CA LEU A 356 14.80 -4.82 26.99
C LEU A 356 13.84 -5.52 27.95
N LYS A 357 14.22 -5.67 29.23
CA LYS A 357 13.40 -6.25 30.27
C LYS A 357 13.50 -5.40 31.52
N ASP A 358 12.37 -4.83 31.96
CA ASP A 358 12.25 -3.98 33.13
C ASP A 358 13.34 -2.89 33.20
N PHE A 359 13.63 -2.32 32.02
CA PHE A 359 14.71 -1.34 31.85
C PHE A 359 14.31 -0.01 32.46
N THR A 360 15.11 0.45 33.42
CA THR A 360 14.94 1.73 34.10
C THR A 360 16.21 2.55 34.01
N LEU A 361 16.10 3.78 33.46
CA LEU A 361 17.22 4.68 33.28
C LEU A 361 16.74 6.13 33.22
N ASP A 362 17.44 7.02 33.91
CA ASP A 362 17.27 8.47 33.80
C ASP A 362 18.40 9.06 32.93
N ILE A 363 18.05 9.88 31.95
CA ILE A 363 19.01 10.62 31.11
C ILE A 363 18.78 12.10 31.36
N ASN A 364 19.80 12.81 31.86
CA ASN A 364 19.70 14.24 32.16
C ASN A 364 19.59 15.08 30.89
N THR A 365 18.74 16.11 30.93
CA THR A 365 18.66 17.09 29.83
C THR A 365 19.88 18.04 29.86
N LYS A 366 20.20 18.60 28.70
CA LYS A 366 21.35 19.52 28.49
C LYS A 366 22.72 18.90 28.82
N GLU A 367 22.81 17.60 28.73
CA GLU A 367 24.05 16.84 28.91
C GLU A 367 24.26 15.85 27.77
N THR A 368 25.52 15.46 27.53
CA THR A 368 25.88 14.42 26.59
C THR A 368 26.00 13.09 27.30
N THR A 369 25.08 12.16 26.98
CA THR A 369 25.10 10.77 27.44
C THR A 369 25.51 9.86 26.28
N VAL A 370 26.56 9.06 26.50
CA VAL A 370 27.04 8.11 25.48
C VAL A 370 26.71 6.69 25.92
N PHE A 371 26.15 5.91 25.00
CA PHE A 371 25.91 4.49 25.16
C PHE A 371 27.03 3.69 24.48
N VAL A 372 27.64 2.78 25.20
CA VAL A 372 28.64 1.83 24.73
C VAL A 372 28.22 0.40 25.04
N GLY A 373 28.73 -0.57 24.31
CA GLY A 373 28.41 -2.01 24.51
C GLY A 373 28.45 -2.80 23.22
N GLU A 374 28.39 -4.11 23.34
CA GLU A 374 28.45 -5.05 22.22
C GLU A 374 27.29 -4.86 21.23
N ILE A 375 27.44 -5.37 20.00
CA ILE A 375 26.37 -5.44 19.01
C ILE A 375 25.22 -6.29 19.59
N GLY A 376 23.99 -5.82 19.48
CA GLY A 376 22.82 -6.52 20.03
C GLY A 376 22.54 -6.26 21.51
N SER A 377 23.29 -5.38 22.19
CA SER A 377 23.06 -5.03 23.60
C SER A 377 21.80 -4.17 23.86
N GLY A 378 21.08 -3.73 22.82
CA GLY A 378 19.84 -2.96 22.94
C GLY A 378 19.97 -1.44 22.71
N LYS A 379 21.16 -0.91 22.37
CA LYS A 379 21.40 0.52 22.14
C LYS A 379 20.50 1.13 21.07
N SER A 380 20.44 0.54 19.90
CA SER A 380 19.59 1.02 18.79
C SER A 380 18.10 0.88 19.11
N THR A 381 17.72 -0.08 19.96
CA THR A 381 16.34 -0.21 20.47
C THR A 381 15.97 0.96 21.36
N ILE A 382 16.87 1.44 22.22
CA ILE A 382 16.66 2.65 23.03
C ILE A 382 16.42 3.86 22.12
N ILE A 383 17.24 4.02 21.07
CA ILE A 383 17.05 5.09 20.07
C ILE A 383 15.68 4.98 19.41
N SER A 384 15.29 3.79 18.96
CA SER A 384 13.99 3.56 18.30
C SER A 384 12.80 3.90 19.22
N LEU A 385 12.91 3.60 20.50
CA LEU A 385 11.90 3.96 21.51
C LEU A 385 11.87 5.47 21.78
N LEU A 386 13.02 6.13 21.87
CA LEU A 386 13.13 7.59 22.03
C LEU A 386 12.57 8.37 20.84
N LEU A 387 12.74 7.84 19.62
CA LEU A 387 12.18 8.44 18.42
C LEU A 387 10.71 8.09 18.19
N LYS A 388 10.13 7.30 19.11
CA LYS A 388 8.77 6.77 18.98
C LYS A 388 8.55 6.02 17.65
N PHE A 389 9.63 5.37 17.13
CA PHE A 389 9.54 4.42 16.03
C PHE A 389 9.01 3.07 16.51
N GLN A 390 9.21 2.78 17.79
CA GLN A 390 8.66 1.63 18.49
C GLN A 390 7.96 2.08 19.76
N THR A 391 6.99 1.27 20.21
CA THR A 391 6.25 1.51 21.46
C THR A 391 6.59 0.41 22.46
N PRO A 392 6.95 0.70 23.72
CA PRO A 392 7.23 -0.32 24.70
C PRO A 392 5.99 -1.18 24.97
N GLN A 393 6.20 -2.47 25.25
CA GLN A 393 5.13 -3.42 25.58
C GLN A 393 4.65 -3.24 27.01
N SER A 394 5.58 -2.93 27.93
CA SER A 394 5.27 -2.54 29.33
C SER A 394 6.18 -1.40 29.77
N GLY A 395 5.83 -0.78 30.88
CA GLY A 395 6.51 0.42 31.37
C GLY A 395 6.17 1.68 30.60
N GLU A 396 6.84 2.79 30.88
CA GLU A 396 6.61 4.08 30.25
C GLU A 396 7.92 4.86 30.09
N ILE A 397 7.97 5.70 29.05
CA ILE A 397 9.04 6.67 28.86
C ILE A 397 8.46 8.05 29.16
N PHE A 398 9.20 8.86 29.90
CA PHE A 398 8.82 10.22 30.24
C PHE A 398 9.81 11.22 29.66
N LEU A 399 9.31 12.33 29.16
CA LEU A 399 10.09 13.50 28.79
C LEU A 399 9.69 14.65 29.70
N GLU A 400 10.61 15.09 30.55
CA GLU A 400 10.37 16.18 31.51
C GLU A 400 9.13 15.93 32.40
N GLY A 401 8.93 14.66 32.80
CA GLY A 401 7.80 14.23 33.63
C GLY A 401 6.50 13.96 32.86
N VAL A 402 6.46 14.22 31.54
CA VAL A 402 5.29 13.95 30.70
C VAL A 402 5.45 12.58 30.02
N PRO A 403 4.47 11.65 30.16
CA PRO A 403 4.58 10.35 29.54
C PRO A 403 4.55 10.44 28.00
N TYR A 404 5.44 9.70 27.33
CA TYR A 404 5.52 9.65 25.85
C TYR A 404 4.19 9.24 25.21
N SER A 405 3.42 8.37 25.88
CA SER A 405 2.10 7.97 25.40
C SER A 405 1.15 9.15 25.20
N SER A 406 1.28 10.22 26.00
CA SER A 406 0.42 11.43 25.92
C SER A 406 0.96 12.51 24.96
N ILE A 407 2.25 12.44 24.56
CA ILE A 407 2.84 13.44 23.65
C ILE A 407 2.53 13.06 22.20
N PRO A 408 1.89 13.94 21.39
CA PRO A 408 1.75 13.71 19.96
C PRO A 408 3.11 13.52 19.28
N THR A 409 3.22 12.51 18.41
CA THR A 409 4.49 12.16 17.73
C THR A 409 5.07 13.33 16.94
N SER A 410 4.21 14.14 16.32
CA SER A 410 4.61 15.35 15.58
C SER A 410 5.27 16.40 16.48
N ASN A 411 4.83 16.54 17.73
CA ASN A 411 5.43 17.49 18.69
C ASN A 411 6.78 16.97 19.18
N LEU A 412 6.88 15.66 19.44
CA LEU A 412 8.12 15.02 19.86
C LEU A 412 9.21 15.18 18.76
N ARG A 413 8.87 14.89 17.50
CA ARG A 413 9.79 14.96 16.36
C ARG A 413 10.25 16.37 16.01
N LYS A 414 9.56 17.42 16.45
CA LYS A 414 10.04 18.82 16.35
C LYS A 414 11.16 19.14 17.36
N ARG A 415 11.17 18.43 18.49
CA ARG A 415 12.16 18.64 19.57
C ARG A 415 13.40 17.76 19.41
N ILE A 416 13.27 16.63 18.67
CA ILE A 416 14.32 15.61 18.53
C ILE A 416 14.79 15.54 17.09
N ILE A 417 16.10 15.53 16.85
CA ILE A 417 16.69 15.12 15.57
C ILE A 417 17.51 13.84 15.75
N TYR A 418 17.43 12.96 14.76
CA TYR A 418 18.21 11.73 14.69
C TYR A 418 19.22 11.81 13.55
N ILE A 419 20.49 11.56 13.85
CA ILE A 419 21.58 11.45 12.88
C ILE A 419 21.97 9.96 12.82
N PRO A 420 21.62 9.24 11.75
CA PRO A 420 21.85 7.80 11.63
C PRO A 420 23.30 7.49 11.26
N GLN A 421 23.72 6.25 11.50
CA GLN A 421 25.02 5.70 11.11
C GLN A 421 25.24 5.76 9.59
N SER A 422 24.22 5.40 8.81
CA SER A 422 24.22 5.41 7.35
C SER A 422 23.12 6.35 6.84
N PRO A 423 23.41 7.64 6.62
CA PRO A 423 22.42 8.60 6.21
C PRO A 423 21.91 8.35 4.79
N ILE A 424 20.59 8.25 4.67
CA ILE A 424 19.88 8.17 3.40
C ILE A 424 19.30 9.55 3.08
N LEU A 425 19.43 10.00 1.84
CA LEU A 425 18.90 11.27 1.35
C LEU A 425 17.74 11.03 0.36
N LEU A 426 16.81 11.97 0.34
CA LEU A 426 15.75 11.99 -0.67
C LEU A 426 16.35 12.32 -2.03
N ASN A 427 15.84 11.71 -3.10
CA ASN A 427 16.28 12.00 -4.47
C ASN A 427 15.86 13.42 -4.91
N ARG A 428 16.54 14.41 -4.36
CA ARG A 428 16.32 15.84 -4.53
C ARG A 428 17.67 16.54 -4.55
N SER A 429 17.69 17.88 -4.61
CA SER A 429 18.94 18.65 -4.48
C SER A 429 19.53 18.59 -3.07
N VAL A 430 20.80 18.93 -2.94
CA VAL A 430 21.50 19.09 -1.65
C VAL A 430 20.77 20.13 -0.79
N TYR A 431 20.39 21.27 -1.38
CA TYR A 431 19.62 22.32 -0.69
C TYR A 431 18.32 21.80 -0.11
N GLU A 432 17.51 21.10 -0.90
CA GLU A 432 16.23 20.55 -0.44
C GLU A 432 16.42 19.51 0.68
N ASN A 433 17.49 18.72 0.63
CA ASN A 433 17.80 17.76 1.69
C ASN A 433 18.25 18.44 2.98
N ILE A 434 19.08 19.48 2.91
CA ILE A 434 19.51 20.25 4.09
C ILE A 434 18.34 20.98 4.73
N THR A 435 17.43 21.54 3.93
CA THR A 435 16.29 22.33 4.42
C THR A 435 15.03 21.52 4.71
N TYR A 436 15.06 20.21 4.45
CA TYR A 436 13.91 19.34 4.67
C TYR A 436 13.49 19.30 6.14
N GLY A 437 12.25 19.73 6.42
CA GLY A 437 11.70 19.82 7.78
C GLY A 437 12.00 21.13 8.51
N VAL A 438 12.79 22.03 7.94
CA VAL A 438 13.06 23.37 8.52
C VAL A 438 11.91 24.32 8.17
N THR A 439 11.31 24.95 9.18
CA THR A 439 10.18 25.88 8.99
C THR A 439 10.42 27.18 9.79
N PRO A 440 10.38 28.36 9.15
CA PRO A 440 10.27 28.58 7.69
C PRO A 440 11.52 28.11 6.95
N GLN A 441 11.34 27.68 5.68
CA GLN A 441 12.47 27.23 4.87
C GLN A 441 13.42 28.40 4.59
N PRO A 442 14.72 28.31 4.94
CA PRO A 442 15.66 29.38 4.71
C PRO A 442 15.95 29.53 3.22
N VAL A 443 16.18 30.77 2.75
CA VAL A 443 16.60 31.01 1.38
C VAL A 443 18.00 30.43 1.11
N LYS A 444 18.31 30.14 -0.14
CA LYS A 444 19.50 29.39 -0.53
C LYS A 444 20.79 30.12 -0.14
N GLU A 445 20.82 31.42 -0.32
CA GLU A 445 21.97 32.29 0.03
C GLU A 445 22.29 32.21 1.53
N LYS A 446 21.28 32.08 2.38
CA LYS A 446 21.47 31.91 3.82
C LYS A 446 22.09 30.55 4.15
N VAL A 447 21.70 29.49 3.43
CA VAL A 447 22.27 28.15 3.60
C VAL A 447 23.73 28.13 3.10
N GLU A 448 24.02 28.74 1.95
CA GLU A 448 25.37 28.86 1.42
C GLU A 448 26.27 29.64 2.40
N LYS A 449 25.79 30.76 2.90
CA LYS A 449 26.52 31.54 3.91
C LYS A 449 26.82 30.73 5.16
N LEU A 450 25.84 29.97 5.67
CA LEU A 450 26.04 29.08 6.82
C LEU A 450 27.16 28.05 6.55
N ILE A 451 27.16 27.43 5.37
CA ILE A 451 28.18 26.45 4.98
C ILE A 451 29.56 27.09 4.94
N LEU A 452 29.68 28.31 4.40
CA LEU A 452 30.94 29.04 4.34
C LEU A 452 31.40 29.46 5.75
N ASP A 453 30.49 29.97 6.59
CA ASP A 453 30.79 30.38 7.98
C ASP A 453 31.24 29.17 8.84
N MET A 454 30.81 27.94 8.47
CA MET A 454 31.27 26.71 9.07
C MET A 454 32.58 26.16 8.47
N GLY A 455 33.24 26.90 7.59
CA GLY A 455 34.50 26.48 6.97
C GLY A 455 34.38 25.33 5.96
N LEU A 456 33.18 25.07 5.46
CA LEU A 456 32.88 23.94 4.55
C LEU A 456 32.96 24.34 3.06
N SER A 457 33.79 25.31 2.69
CA SER A 457 33.97 25.73 1.29
C SER A 457 34.36 24.56 0.36
N ARG A 458 35.23 23.64 0.82
CA ARG A 458 35.60 22.44 0.05
C ARG A 458 34.40 21.53 -0.21
N PHE A 459 33.51 21.36 0.76
CA PHE A 459 32.27 20.60 0.56
C PHE A 459 31.43 21.22 -0.56
N LEU A 460 31.22 22.54 -0.51
CA LEU A 460 30.43 23.27 -1.51
C LEU A 460 31.06 23.24 -2.91
N HIS A 461 32.37 23.45 -3.02
CA HIS A 461 33.12 23.40 -4.29
C HIS A 461 33.20 21.96 -4.86
N GLY A 462 33.14 20.94 -4.03
CA GLY A 462 33.08 19.53 -4.44
C GLY A 462 31.72 19.09 -5.05
N LEU A 463 30.71 19.97 -5.01
CA LEU A 463 29.38 19.70 -5.59
C LEU A 463 29.29 20.29 -7.01
N PRO A 464 29.05 19.50 -8.07
CA PRO A 464 29.13 19.97 -9.47
C PRO A 464 28.23 21.17 -9.81
N LYS A 465 27.10 21.33 -9.10
CA LYS A 465 26.15 22.43 -9.24
C LYS A 465 25.88 23.15 -7.91
N GLY A 466 26.88 23.16 -7.01
CA GLY A 466 26.69 23.69 -5.67
C GLY A 466 25.49 23.03 -4.98
N LEU A 467 24.67 23.80 -4.26
CA LEU A 467 23.49 23.30 -3.54
C LEU A 467 22.39 22.73 -4.45
N ASP A 468 22.38 23.01 -5.77
CA ASP A 468 21.43 22.44 -6.72
C ASP A 468 21.86 21.05 -7.24
N THR A 469 22.99 20.54 -6.78
CA THR A 469 23.43 19.19 -7.12
C THR A 469 22.40 18.17 -6.69
N SER A 470 21.90 17.34 -7.64
CA SER A 470 21.01 16.22 -7.34
C SER A 470 21.79 15.11 -6.64
N VAL A 471 21.27 14.65 -5.51
CA VAL A 471 21.95 13.62 -4.70
C VAL A 471 21.71 12.19 -5.21
N GLY A 472 20.80 12.01 -6.19
CA GLY A 472 20.44 10.69 -6.72
C GLY A 472 19.61 9.86 -5.74
N VAL A 473 19.29 8.63 -6.14
CA VAL A 473 18.52 7.68 -5.33
C VAL A 473 19.33 7.33 -4.07
N HIS A 474 18.72 7.47 -2.90
CA HIS A 474 19.36 7.26 -1.58
C HIS A 474 20.60 8.12 -1.31
N GLY A 475 20.87 9.13 -2.12
CA GLY A 475 22.06 9.96 -1.99
C GLY A 475 23.33 9.37 -2.62
N ASN A 476 23.19 8.41 -3.55
CA ASN A 476 24.33 7.68 -4.14
C ASN A 476 25.29 8.56 -4.98
N SER A 477 24.89 9.78 -5.37
CA SER A 477 25.76 10.74 -6.04
C SER A 477 26.73 11.44 -5.09
N LEU A 478 26.58 11.23 -3.77
CA LEU A 478 27.43 11.80 -2.73
C LEU A 478 28.23 10.71 -2.02
N SER A 479 29.45 11.06 -1.55
CA SER A 479 30.21 10.18 -0.66
C SER A 479 29.50 9.99 0.68
N GLY A 480 29.85 8.92 1.43
CA GLY A 480 29.32 8.69 2.78
C GLY A 480 29.48 9.89 3.70
N GLY A 481 30.67 10.50 3.68
CA GLY A 481 30.98 11.70 4.46
C GLY A 481 30.16 12.92 4.03
N GLN A 482 29.97 13.12 2.72
CA GLN A 482 29.14 14.22 2.23
C GLN A 482 27.68 14.05 2.68
N ARG A 483 27.13 12.84 2.64
CA ARG A 483 25.78 12.57 3.18
C ARG A 483 25.68 12.87 4.68
N GLN A 484 26.72 12.53 5.44
CA GLN A 484 26.77 12.82 6.88
C GLN A 484 26.79 14.32 7.14
N ILE A 485 27.61 15.09 6.38
CA ILE A 485 27.65 16.54 6.47
C ILE A 485 26.26 17.15 6.19
N VAL A 486 25.54 16.69 5.17
CA VAL A 486 24.17 17.14 4.86
C VAL A 486 23.24 16.96 6.05
N TRP A 487 23.29 15.80 6.73
CA TRP A 487 22.46 15.53 7.92
C TRP A 487 22.84 16.43 9.11
N ILE A 488 24.12 16.67 9.33
CA ILE A 488 24.58 17.56 10.40
C ILE A 488 24.18 19.01 10.11
N LEU A 489 24.32 19.50 8.87
CA LEU A 489 23.86 20.83 8.45
C LEU A 489 22.35 20.99 8.65
N LYS A 490 21.55 19.97 8.33
CA LYS A 490 20.13 19.93 8.65
C LYS A 490 19.90 20.08 10.16
N ALA A 491 20.64 19.35 10.98
CA ALA A 491 20.52 19.42 12.43
C ALA A 491 20.89 20.81 12.98
N ILE A 492 21.89 21.48 12.39
CA ILE A 492 22.27 22.86 12.74
C ILE A 492 21.12 23.81 12.42
N LEU A 493 20.51 23.71 11.23
CA LEU A 493 19.40 24.57 10.81
C LEU A 493 18.13 24.36 11.63
N MET A 494 17.82 23.10 11.95
CA MET A 494 16.65 22.77 12.78
C MET A 494 16.80 23.20 14.24
N ASN A 495 18.04 23.30 14.72
CA ASN A 495 18.37 23.71 16.10
C ASN A 495 17.52 22.99 17.18
N PRO A 496 17.46 21.65 17.21
CA PRO A 496 16.61 20.88 18.10
C PRO A 496 17.05 20.98 19.56
N GLU A 497 16.18 20.61 20.49
CA GLU A 497 16.52 20.51 21.93
C GLU A 497 17.28 19.22 22.24
N ILE A 498 16.95 18.15 21.54
CA ILE A 498 17.52 16.80 21.74
C ILE A 498 18.13 16.32 20.43
N ILE A 499 19.37 15.85 20.49
CA ILE A 499 20.09 15.28 19.36
C ILE A 499 20.44 13.83 19.67
N ILE A 500 20.00 12.94 18.82
CA ILE A 500 20.32 11.50 18.91
C ILE A 500 21.26 11.17 17.76
N MET A 501 22.40 10.55 18.05
CA MET A 501 23.42 10.19 17.05
C MET A 501 23.78 8.72 17.19
N ASP A 502 23.74 8.00 16.07
CA ASP A 502 24.16 6.59 16.00
C ASP A 502 25.42 6.50 15.14
N GLU A 503 26.56 6.30 15.79
CA GLU A 503 27.90 6.16 15.18
C GLU A 503 28.20 7.18 14.06
N PRO A 504 28.10 8.50 14.30
CA PRO A 504 28.13 9.52 13.24
C PRO A 504 29.43 9.60 12.46
N THR A 505 30.48 8.89 12.87
CA THR A 505 31.82 8.91 12.23
C THR A 505 32.29 7.53 11.75
N ALA A 506 31.46 6.48 11.82
CA ALA A 506 31.91 5.10 11.56
C ALA A 506 32.23 4.80 10.09
N ALA A 507 31.60 5.48 9.14
CA ALA A 507 31.69 5.16 7.71
C ALA A 507 32.33 6.28 6.87
N VAL A 508 33.27 7.05 7.46
CA VAL A 508 33.89 8.20 6.80
C VAL A 508 35.42 8.17 6.88
N ASP A 509 36.06 8.79 5.89
CA ASP A 509 37.51 8.95 5.87
C ASP A 509 38.01 9.93 6.95
N GLU A 510 39.29 9.88 7.27
CA GLU A 510 39.90 10.68 8.36
C GLU A 510 39.82 12.21 8.15
N GLU A 511 39.81 12.70 6.91
CA GLU A 511 39.66 14.14 6.63
C GLU A 511 38.22 14.58 6.91
N THR A 512 37.26 13.85 6.37
CA THR A 512 35.82 14.08 6.63
C THR A 512 35.47 13.92 8.11
N LYS A 513 36.10 12.95 8.80
CA LYS A 513 35.91 12.74 10.24
C LYS A 513 36.29 13.98 11.05
N LYS A 514 37.39 14.66 10.72
CA LYS A 514 37.80 15.93 11.38
C LYS A 514 36.76 17.03 11.15
N ILE A 515 36.21 17.12 9.94
CA ILE A 515 35.12 18.06 9.62
C ILE A 515 33.90 17.78 10.48
N ILE A 516 33.48 16.50 10.54
CA ILE A 516 32.33 16.09 11.35
C ILE A 516 32.58 16.41 12.84
N HIS A 517 33.75 16.10 13.37
CA HIS A 517 34.11 16.46 14.74
C HIS A 517 33.93 17.96 15.00
N TYR A 518 34.48 18.81 14.10
CA TYR A 518 34.31 20.26 14.22
C TYR A 518 32.86 20.74 14.20
N LEU A 519 32.03 20.14 13.33
CA LEU A 519 30.60 20.47 13.26
C LEU A 519 29.87 20.01 14.52
N LEU A 520 30.20 18.81 15.03
CA LEU A 520 29.60 18.27 16.26
C LEU A 520 29.97 19.14 17.48
N ASP A 521 31.21 19.66 17.56
CA ASP A 521 31.60 20.61 18.61
C ASP A 521 30.65 21.81 18.70
N LYS A 522 30.15 22.29 17.56
CA LYS A 522 29.23 23.43 17.49
C LYS A 522 27.80 23.09 17.86
N ILE A 523 27.32 21.86 17.51
CA ILE A 523 25.92 21.51 17.67
C ILE A 523 25.59 20.97 19.07
N VAL A 524 26.55 20.37 19.77
CA VAL A 524 26.30 19.73 21.08
C VAL A 524 26.18 20.71 22.25
N VAL A 525 26.58 21.98 22.06
CA VAL A 525 26.59 22.97 23.13
C VAL A 525 25.18 23.28 23.63
N ASN A 526 24.97 23.15 24.95
CA ASN A 526 23.68 23.38 25.62
C ASN A 526 22.50 22.54 25.11
N LYS A 527 22.79 21.39 24.49
CA LYS A 527 21.79 20.43 23.99
C LYS A 527 21.77 19.17 24.85
N THR A 528 20.65 18.48 24.83
CA THR A 528 20.58 17.09 25.29
C THR A 528 21.08 16.20 24.16
N VAL A 529 22.20 15.53 24.38
CA VAL A 529 22.80 14.66 23.35
C VAL A 529 22.82 13.23 23.84
N ILE A 530 22.26 12.35 23.03
CA ILE A 530 22.29 10.90 23.24
C ILE A 530 23.09 10.32 22.07
N MET A 531 24.18 9.67 22.37
CA MET A 531 25.11 9.22 21.33
C MET A 531 25.48 7.76 21.54
N ILE A 532 25.46 6.98 20.46
CA ILE A 532 26.14 5.69 20.37
C ILE A 532 27.42 5.94 19.61
N THR A 533 28.57 5.64 20.20
CA THR A 533 29.85 5.80 19.51
C THR A 533 30.95 4.98 20.17
N HIS A 534 31.90 4.53 19.34
CA HIS A 534 33.18 3.96 19.75
C HIS A 534 34.36 4.91 19.44
N ASP A 535 34.07 6.12 18.90
CA ASP A 535 35.08 7.11 18.56
C ASP A 535 35.66 7.78 19.81
N PRO A 536 36.99 7.65 20.07
CA PRO A 536 37.64 8.23 21.25
C PRO A 536 37.52 9.77 21.32
N TYR A 537 37.40 10.44 20.17
CA TYR A 537 37.22 11.88 20.16
C TYR A 537 35.85 12.28 20.67
N LEU A 538 34.80 11.59 20.23
CA LEU A 538 33.42 11.87 20.63
C LEU A 538 33.18 11.49 22.09
N LEU A 539 33.88 10.49 22.63
CA LEU A 539 33.80 10.14 24.04
C LEU A 539 34.27 11.27 24.97
N LYS A 540 35.09 12.25 24.50
CA LYS A 540 35.50 13.42 25.30
C LYS A 540 34.32 14.34 25.63
N PHE A 541 33.27 14.36 24.82
CA PHE A 541 32.05 15.15 25.09
C PHE A 541 31.13 14.50 26.12
N ALA A 542 31.33 13.20 26.41
CA ALA A 542 30.47 12.47 27.34
C ALA A 542 30.62 13.04 28.75
N LYS A 543 29.54 13.56 29.32
CA LYS A 543 29.42 13.79 30.75
C LYS A 543 29.07 12.49 31.49
N ARG A 544 28.41 11.57 30.79
CA ARG A 544 27.99 10.28 31.31
C ARG A 544 28.17 9.20 30.25
N ILE A 545 28.75 8.07 30.63
CA ILE A 545 28.93 6.91 29.78
C ILE A 545 28.16 5.75 30.40
N ILE A 546 27.26 5.15 29.62
CA ILE A 546 26.43 4.03 30.01
C ILE A 546 26.84 2.81 29.22
N THR A 547 27.29 1.77 29.91
CA THR A 547 27.67 0.49 29.30
C THR A 547 26.48 -0.46 29.34
N MET A 548 26.09 -0.94 28.15
CA MET A 548 24.97 -1.86 28.01
C MET A 548 25.42 -3.27 27.67
N LYS A 549 24.77 -4.27 28.26
CA LYS A 549 24.91 -5.69 27.91
C LYS A 549 23.59 -6.41 28.10
N ASN A 550 23.17 -7.19 27.10
CA ASN A 550 21.93 -7.99 27.11
C ASN A 550 20.68 -7.18 27.54
N GLY A 551 20.54 -5.95 27.04
CA GLY A 551 19.39 -5.10 27.32
C GLY A 551 19.36 -4.45 28.70
N GLN A 552 20.43 -4.50 29.46
CA GLN A 552 20.57 -3.92 30.80
C GLN A 552 21.78 -3.00 30.89
N VAL A 553 21.73 -2.04 31.84
CA VAL A 553 22.87 -1.20 32.19
C VAL A 553 23.77 -2.00 33.12
N VAL A 554 25.04 -2.22 32.71
CA VAL A 554 26.03 -2.94 33.52
C VAL A 554 27.05 -2.01 34.19
N ASP A 555 27.26 -0.81 33.61
CA ASP A 555 28.11 0.23 34.22
C ASP A 555 27.58 1.61 33.87
N ASP A 556 27.64 2.54 34.82
CA ASP A 556 27.19 3.90 34.68
C ASP A 556 28.20 4.86 35.33
N SER A 557 28.90 5.63 34.52
CA SER A 557 29.95 6.52 35.00
C SER A 557 29.47 7.63 35.93
N ALA A 558 28.16 7.96 35.90
CA ALA A 558 27.58 8.94 36.83
C ALA A 558 27.43 8.38 38.24
N LEU A 559 27.22 7.06 38.38
CA LEU A 559 27.05 6.38 39.67
C LEU A 559 28.39 5.97 40.29
N SER A 560 29.44 5.79 39.47
CA SER A 560 30.75 5.29 39.90
C SER A 560 31.71 6.36 40.44
N GLY A 561 31.25 7.59 40.65
CA GLY A 561 31.98 8.68 41.33
C GLY A 561 33.42 8.88 40.86
N GLY A 562 33.62 9.64 39.81
CA GLY A 562 34.87 10.38 39.47
C GLY A 562 36.20 9.66 39.30
N LYS A 563 36.41 8.44 39.82
CA LYS A 563 37.71 7.76 39.84
C LYS A 563 38.05 6.92 38.60
N ARG A 564 37.08 6.62 37.72
CA ARG A 564 37.29 5.72 36.54
C ARG A 564 37.57 6.43 35.20
N ARG A 565 37.69 7.77 35.16
CA ARG A 565 38.08 8.50 33.92
C ARG A 565 39.42 8.04 33.32
N LYS A 566 40.34 7.47 34.12
CA LYS A 566 41.65 6.99 33.65
C LYS A 566 41.65 5.62 32.99
N THR A 567 40.65 4.77 33.29
CA THR A 567 40.64 3.36 32.85
C THR A 567 40.14 3.15 31.44
N TYR A 568 39.34 4.07 30.90
CA TYR A 568 38.84 3.94 29.51
C TYR A 568 39.86 4.40 28.47
N HIS A 569 40.87 5.20 28.85
CA HIS A 569 41.96 5.60 27.93
C HIS A 569 43.06 4.53 27.78
N ASP A 570 43.18 3.62 28.73
CA ASP A 570 44.30 2.63 28.77
C ASP A 570 43.92 1.18 28.46
N LYS A 571 42.62 0.85 28.40
CA LYS A 571 42.19 -0.46 27.90
C LYS A 571 41.97 -0.38 26.38
N LYS A 572 42.99 -0.79 25.60
CA LYS A 572 42.74 -1.38 24.29
C LYS A 572 41.64 -2.44 24.51
N LEU A 573 40.45 -2.19 23.96
CA LEU A 573 39.40 -3.20 23.88
C LEU A 573 39.99 -4.36 23.05
N ASN A 574 40.51 -5.38 23.71
CA ASN A 574 40.77 -6.66 23.08
C ASN A 574 39.39 -7.27 22.83
N PHE A 575 38.98 -7.27 21.59
CA PHE A 575 37.89 -8.11 21.07
C PHE A 575 38.57 -9.40 20.60
N ASP A 576 38.59 -10.43 21.45
CA ASP A 576 38.73 -11.81 21.04
C ASP A 576 37.36 -12.41 20.76
#